data_fd2c14a3a7fd29f7417e2f30db9075ac
#
_entry.id   fd2c14a3a7fd29f7417e2f30db9075ac
#
_cell.length_a   1.000
_cell.length_b   1.000
_cell.length_c   1.000
_cell.angle_alpha   90.00
_cell.angle_beta   90.00
_cell.angle_gamma   90.00
#
_symmetry.space_group_name_H-M   'P 1'
#
loop_
_entity.id
_entity.type
_entity.pdbx_description
1 polymer ?
#
loop_
_entity_poly.entity_id
_entity_poly.type
_entity_poly.pdbx_seq_one_letter_code
_entity_poly.pdbx_strand_id
1 'polypeptide(L)'
;TKTFTPETTDGSVEVEITVNDDVNKPVNAAVAFEELTSTEVDENGQDNPKGGDTPETSDDNPIADHKDIDDEDQTVRNPKISTNANFANGAQEVKNGVAVIDTVTYEGLAPGKVYTLTADLINKADGKTVLGTGNKTFIPSAPNGSEDVTIVVSNAPEGETVTAAVAFETLTSTQVDRAGKDNPKGGDTPETSDDNEIADHKDINDKDQTVRSPRIATNANFA
;
A
#
# COMPACT_ATOMS: atom_id res chain seq x y z
N THR A 1 -20.27 3.68 18.64
CA THR A 1 -20.42 3.58 20.11
C THR A 1 -20.84 2.17 20.50
N LYS A 2 -20.27 1.64 21.56
CA LYS A 2 -20.64 0.35 22.14
C LYS A 2 -20.78 0.50 23.67
N THR A 3 -21.90 0.04 24.19
CA THR A 3 -22.13 -0.04 25.65
C THR A 3 -21.88 -1.46 26.12
N PHE A 4 -21.22 -1.63 27.25
CA PHE A 4 -20.91 -2.93 27.85
C PHE A 4 -20.83 -2.83 29.37
N THR A 5 -20.94 -3.97 30.04
CA THR A 5 -20.68 -4.11 31.47
C THR A 5 -19.50 -5.06 31.63
N PRO A 6 -18.36 -4.60 32.20
CA PRO A 6 -17.21 -5.46 32.38
C PRO A 6 -17.50 -6.54 33.43
N GLU A 7 -17.11 -7.79 33.15
CA GLU A 7 -17.23 -8.92 34.08
C GLU A 7 -15.98 -9.06 34.96
N THR A 8 -14.87 -8.46 34.54
CA THR A 8 -13.56 -8.51 35.21
C THR A 8 -12.91 -7.13 35.16
N THR A 9 -11.88 -6.92 35.98
CA THR A 9 -11.11 -5.65 36.02
C THR A 9 -10.33 -5.38 34.74
N ASP A 10 -9.99 -6.42 34.00
CA ASP A 10 -9.23 -6.35 32.76
C ASP A 10 -10.01 -7.07 31.66
N GLY A 11 -9.98 -6.53 30.44
CA GLY A 11 -10.67 -7.12 29.31
C GLY A 11 -10.50 -6.31 28.02
N SER A 12 -11.14 -6.76 26.95
CA SER A 12 -11.16 -6.09 25.65
C SER A 12 -12.59 -6.01 25.11
N VAL A 13 -12.87 -4.94 24.37
CA VAL A 13 -14.15 -4.72 23.70
C VAL A 13 -13.87 -4.29 22.26
N GLU A 14 -14.52 -4.93 21.30
CA GLU A 14 -14.46 -4.51 19.89
C GLU A 14 -15.46 -3.39 19.63
N VAL A 15 -15.02 -2.29 19.03
CA VAL A 15 -15.83 -1.17 18.57
C VAL A 15 -15.73 -1.08 17.05
N GLU A 16 -16.86 -1.22 16.37
CA GLU A 16 -16.93 -1.04 14.93
C GLU A 16 -17.04 0.44 14.57
N ILE A 17 -16.11 0.91 13.72
CA ILE A 17 -16.09 2.25 13.17
C ILE A 17 -16.37 2.17 11.68
N THR A 18 -17.47 2.75 11.22
CA THR A 18 -17.83 2.81 9.81
C THR A 18 -17.35 4.14 9.22
N VAL A 19 -16.55 4.06 8.16
CA VAL A 19 -16.16 5.23 7.36
C VAL A 19 -17.28 5.50 6.36
N ASN A 20 -17.86 6.69 6.39
CA ASN A 20 -18.93 7.10 5.47
C ASN A 20 -18.35 7.58 4.14
N ASP A 21 -19.14 7.42 3.04
CA ASP A 21 -18.78 7.80 1.67
C ASP A 21 -18.58 9.30 1.43
N ASP A 22 -18.82 10.14 2.44
CA ASP A 22 -18.64 11.60 2.37
C ASP A 22 -17.17 12.06 2.36
N VAL A 23 -16.23 11.14 2.42
CA VAL A 23 -14.80 11.44 2.27
C VAL A 23 -14.52 11.69 0.78
N ASN A 24 -14.61 12.94 0.35
CA ASN A 24 -14.41 13.36 -1.05
C ASN A 24 -12.99 13.13 -1.59
N LYS A 25 -12.06 12.64 -0.76
CA LYS A 25 -10.70 12.26 -1.15
C LYS A 25 -10.27 11.01 -0.39
N PRO A 26 -9.63 10.05 -1.06
CA PRO A 26 -9.00 8.93 -0.36
C PRO A 26 -8.01 9.43 0.68
N VAL A 27 -8.06 8.88 1.88
CA VAL A 27 -7.08 9.11 2.93
C VAL A 27 -6.05 7.97 2.93
N ASN A 28 -4.78 8.29 3.17
CA ASN A 28 -3.71 7.29 3.17
C ASN A 28 -3.60 6.56 4.50
N ALA A 29 -4.06 7.19 5.59
CA ALA A 29 -4.14 6.58 6.92
C ALA A 29 -5.24 7.25 7.75
N ALA A 30 -5.80 6.51 8.69
CA ALA A 30 -6.72 6.99 9.72
C ALA A 30 -6.33 6.40 11.08
N VAL A 31 -6.46 7.19 12.13
CA VAL A 31 -6.18 6.77 13.52
C VAL A 31 -7.49 6.73 14.28
N ALA A 32 -7.76 5.62 14.97
CA ALA A 32 -8.91 5.52 15.85
C ALA A 32 -8.63 6.23 17.17
N PHE A 33 -9.57 7.05 17.62
CA PHE A 33 -9.56 7.67 18.94
C PHE A 33 -10.70 7.12 19.77
N GLU A 34 -10.40 6.70 21.00
CA GLU A 34 -11.34 6.06 21.88
C GLU A 34 -11.55 6.88 23.16
N GLU A 35 -12.80 6.97 23.60
CA GLU A 35 -13.20 7.53 24.89
C GLU A 35 -14.03 6.49 25.62
N LEU A 36 -13.70 6.26 26.89
CA LEU A 36 -14.49 5.44 27.81
C LEU A 36 -15.22 6.35 28.78
N THR A 37 -16.51 6.19 28.86
CA THR A 37 -17.37 6.92 29.79
C THR A 37 -18.25 5.98 30.63
N SER A 38 -18.74 6.45 31.75
CA SER A 38 -19.70 5.71 32.57
C SER A 38 -20.82 6.64 33.11
N THR A 39 -22.03 6.13 33.13
CA THR A 39 -23.18 6.78 33.76
C THR A 39 -23.28 6.51 35.28
N GLU A 40 -22.49 5.56 35.80
CA GLU A 40 -22.64 5.02 37.14
C GLU A 40 -21.47 5.37 38.08
N VAL A 41 -20.25 5.37 37.56
CA VAL A 41 -19.03 5.57 38.36
C VAL A 41 -18.12 6.66 37.76
N ASP A 42 -17.27 7.23 38.59
CA ASP A 42 -16.20 8.13 38.19
C ASP A 42 -14.92 7.38 37.83
N GLU A 43 -13.86 8.10 37.44
CA GLU A 43 -12.54 7.54 37.05
C GLU A 43 -11.86 6.71 38.17
N ASN A 44 -12.25 6.90 39.43
CA ASN A 44 -11.73 6.16 40.56
C ASN A 44 -12.62 4.95 40.93
N GLY A 45 -13.67 4.69 40.12
CA GLY A 45 -14.64 3.61 40.35
C GLY A 45 -15.60 3.89 41.49
N GLN A 46 -15.73 5.16 41.95
CA GLN A 46 -16.68 5.53 42.99
C GLN A 46 -18.04 5.85 42.36
N ASP A 47 -19.12 5.49 43.06
CA ASP A 47 -20.48 5.81 42.62
C ASP A 47 -20.62 7.30 42.34
N ASN A 48 -20.89 7.64 41.12
CA ASN A 48 -21.13 8.99 40.65
C ASN A 48 -22.18 8.98 39.54
N PRO A 49 -23.45 8.65 39.87
CA PRO A 49 -24.49 8.52 38.86
C PRO A 49 -24.71 9.82 38.12
N LYS A 50 -24.59 9.75 36.79
CA LYS A 50 -24.95 10.81 35.84
C LYS A 50 -26.31 10.49 35.21
N GLY A 51 -26.92 11.49 34.67
CA GLY A 51 -28.25 11.35 34.13
C GLY A 51 -29.28 11.63 35.22
N GLY A 52 -29.48 12.88 35.49
CA GLY A 52 -30.68 13.32 36.16
C GLY A 52 -31.91 13.07 35.31
N ASP A 53 -33.08 13.40 35.85
CA ASP A 53 -34.38 13.16 35.21
C ASP A 53 -34.61 13.96 33.89
N THR A 54 -33.59 14.68 33.37
CA THR A 54 -33.70 15.44 32.14
C THR A 54 -32.56 15.09 31.17
N PRO A 55 -32.84 14.94 29.84
CA PRO A 55 -31.82 14.66 28.82
C PRO A 55 -30.69 15.67 28.74
N GLU A 56 -30.89 16.88 29.23
CA GLU A 56 -29.92 17.99 29.18
C GLU A 56 -28.81 17.88 30.23
N THR A 57 -28.89 16.95 31.17
CA THR A 57 -27.90 16.74 32.25
C THR A 57 -27.18 15.39 32.15
N SER A 58 -27.28 14.69 31.01
CA SER A 58 -26.72 13.35 30.83
C SER A 58 -25.29 13.35 30.28
N ASP A 59 -24.43 14.21 30.83
CA ASP A 59 -23.00 14.08 30.57
C ASP A 59 -22.46 12.90 31.36
N ASP A 60 -22.00 11.84 30.65
CA ASP A 60 -21.36 10.70 31.27
C ASP A 60 -20.07 11.12 31.99
N ASN A 61 -19.70 10.38 33.02
CA ASN A 61 -18.40 10.58 33.66
C ASN A 61 -17.31 10.10 32.71
N PRO A 62 -16.30 10.91 32.36
CA PRO A 62 -15.13 10.43 31.63
C PRO A 62 -14.33 9.49 32.54
N ILE A 63 -13.95 8.32 31.99
CA ILE A 63 -13.16 7.30 32.70
C ILE A 63 -11.74 7.27 32.20
N ALA A 64 -11.58 7.18 30.89
CA ALA A 64 -10.27 7.15 30.21
C ALA A 64 -10.43 7.54 28.74
N ASP A 65 -9.35 7.95 28.13
CA ASP A 65 -9.28 8.12 26.68
C ASP A 65 -7.94 7.62 26.13
N HIS A 66 -7.94 7.31 24.85
CA HIS A 66 -6.74 7.04 24.07
C HIS A 66 -6.85 7.81 22.74
N LYS A 67 -6.09 8.90 22.63
CA LYS A 67 -6.15 9.87 21.53
C LYS A 67 -4.76 10.27 21.03
N ASP A 68 -3.88 9.29 20.86
CA ASP A 68 -2.56 9.52 20.31
C ASP A 68 -2.60 9.40 18.78
N ILE A 69 -2.38 10.54 18.09
CA ILE A 69 -2.38 10.59 16.62
C ILE A 69 -1.20 9.83 16.00
N ASP A 70 -0.15 9.60 16.77
CA ASP A 70 1.06 8.91 16.34
C ASP A 70 1.06 7.41 16.71
N ASP A 71 -0.03 6.90 17.32
CA ASP A 71 -0.17 5.50 17.68
C ASP A 71 -0.32 4.61 16.43
N GLU A 72 0.72 3.85 16.12
CA GLU A 72 0.75 2.91 14.99
C GLU A 72 -0.21 1.72 15.18
N ASP A 73 -0.47 1.31 16.43
CA ASP A 73 -1.39 0.20 16.72
C ASP A 73 -2.85 0.58 16.49
N GLN A 74 -3.18 1.88 16.60
CA GLN A 74 -4.50 2.42 16.27
C GLN A 74 -4.62 2.93 14.83
N THR A 75 -3.51 2.93 14.06
CA THR A 75 -3.49 3.43 12.69
C THR A 75 -3.93 2.36 11.71
N VAL A 76 -4.92 2.67 10.88
CA VAL A 76 -5.30 1.87 9.68
C VAL A 76 -4.83 2.59 8.44
N ARG A 77 -4.07 1.91 7.58
CA ARG A 77 -3.44 2.46 6.38
C ARG A 77 -4.17 2.01 5.12
N ASN A 78 -4.07 2.83 4.06
CA ASN A 78 -4.59 2.53 2.73
C ASN A 78 -3.46 2.76 1.70
N PRO A 79 -2.50 1.85 1.60
CA PRO A 79 -1.33 2.01 0.75
C PRO A 79 -1.69 2.01 -0.74
N LYS A 80 -0.90 2.77 -1.51
CA LYS A 80 -0.97 2.85 -2.97
C LYS A 80 0.43 2.98 -3.54
N ILE A 81 0.58 2.53 -4.79
CA ILE A 81 1.73 2.81 -5.61
C ILE A 81 1.31 3.42 -6.95
N SER A 82 2.19 4.27 -7.48
CA SER A 82 2.15 4.78 -8.85
C SER A 82 3.57 4.74 -9.41
N THR A 83 3.73 4.56 -10.72
CA THR A 83 5.03 4.23 -11.28
C THR A 83 5.31 5.00 -12.56
N ASN A 84 6.61 5.16 -12.89
CA ASN A 84 7.07 5.80 -14.11
C ASN A 84 8.30 5.08 -14.66
N ALA A 85 8.14 4.39 -15.78
CA ALA A 85 9.19 3.57 -16.40
C ALA A 85 9.95 4.32 -17.49
N ASN A 86 11.28 4.26 -17.42
CA ASN A 86 12.18 4.89 -18.38
C ASN A 86 13.34 3.96 -18.76
N PHE A 87 13.86 4.10 -19.99
CA PHE A 87 15.10 3.41 -20.35
C PHE A 87 16.29 3.93 -19.54
N ALA A 88 17.09 3.01 -19.02
CA ALA A 88 18.37 3.34 -18.42
C ALA A 88 19.45 3.63 -19.48
N ASN A 89 20.43 4.46 -19.09
CA ASN A 89 21.67 4.70 -19.86
C ASN A 89 21.46 5.17 -21.32
N GLY A 90 20.34 5.86 -21.58
CA GLY A 90 20.06 6.39 -22.92
C GLY A 90 19.67 5.33 -23.96
N ALA A 91 19.28 4.13 -23.53
CA ALA A 91 18.72 3.12 -24.43
C ALA A 91 17.41 3.63 -25.06
N GLN A 92 17.08 3.12 -26.26
CA GLN A 92 15.91 3.57 -27.03
C GLN A 92 15.12 2.40 -27.61
N GLU A 93 15.48 1.19 -27.25
CA GLU A 93 14.85 -0.03 -27.76
C GLU A 93 14.69 -1.07 -26.66
N VAL A 94 13.58 -1.79 -26.68
CA VAL A 94 13.36 -2.97 -25.83
C VAL A 94 14.06 -4.15 -26.48
N LYS A 95 15.22 -4.54 -25.94
CA LYS A 95 16.01 -5.68 -26.40
C LYS A 95 16.80 -6.31 -25.25
N ASN A 96 17.19 -7.56 -25.40
CA ASN A 96 17.96 -8.28 -24.40
C ASN A 96 19.22 -7.53 -23.95
N GLY A 97 19.43 -7.43 -22.64
CA GLY A 97 20.54 -6.71 -22.00
C GLY A 97 20.27 -5.23 -21.73
N VAL A 98 19.15 -4.68 -22.20
CA VAL A 98 18.76 -3.31 -21.87
C VAL A 98 18.09 -3.28 -20.50
N ALA A 99 18.39 -2.25 -19.72
CA ALA A 99 17.73 -1.99 -18.46
C ALA A 99 16.64 -0.91 -18.62
N VAL A 100 15.53 -1.10 -17.94
CA VAL A 100 14.47 -0.12 -17.67
C VAL A 100 14.49 0.17 -16.19
N ILE A 101 14.44 1.45 -15.83
CA ILE A 101 14.26 1.89 -14.43
C ILE A 101 12.80 2.29 -14.30
N ASP A 102 12.11 1.64 -13.36
CA ASP A 102 10.78 2.05 -12.96
C ASP A 102 10.84 2.74 -11.59
N THR A 103 10.51 4.02 -11.57
CA THR A 103 10.44 4.79 -10.33
C THR A 103 9.05 4.62 -9.74
N VAL A 104 8.97 3.90 -8.63
CA VAL A 104 7.74 3.61 -7.89
C VAL A 104 7.58 4.62 -6.78
N THR A 105 6.53 5.42 -6.85
CA THR A 105 6.10 6.30 -5.76
C THR A 105 5.09 5.55 -4.90
N TYR A 106 5.32 5.53 -3.60
CA TYR A 106 4.42 4.89 -2.63
C TYR A 106 3.83 5.91 -1.66
N GLU A 107 2.61 5.62 -1.20
CA GLU A 107 1.88 6.39 -0.20
C GLU A 107 1.26 5.44 0.84
N GLY A 108 1.23 5.86 2.10
CA GLY A 108 0.53 5.18 3.19
C GLY A 108 1.21 3.91 3.71
N LEU A 109 2.51 3.71 3.51
CA LEU A 109 3.25 2.57 4.08
C LEU A 109 3.52 2.77 5.58
N ALA A 110 3.64 1.67 6.32
CA ALA A 110 4.12 1.69 7.70
C ALA A 110 5.65 1.89 7.73
N PRO A 111 6.16 2.97 8.33
CA PRO A 111 7.60 3.20 8.43
C PRO A 111 8.31 2.11 9.24
N GLY A 112 9.57 1.83 8.91
CA GLY A 112 10.39 0.85 9.62
C GLY A 112 10.09 -0.62 9.30
N LYS A 113 9.07 -0.92 8.48
CA LYS A 113 8.72 -2.27 8.06
C LYS A 113 9.39 -2.61 6.72
N VAL A 114 9.64 -3.90 6.49
CA VAL A 114 10.27 -4.38 5.24
C VAL A 114 9.23 -4.56 4.15
N TYR A 115 9.52 -4.00 2.97
CA TYR A 115 8.71 -4.16 1.76
C TYR A 115 9.57 -4.63 0.59
N THR A 116 8.94 -5.35 -0.35
CA THR A 116 9.57 -5.77 -1.61
C THR A 116 8.70 -5.34 -2.78
N LEU A 117 9.29 -4.57 -3.69
CA LEU A 117 8.75 -4.30 -5.03
C LEU A 117 9.21 -5.41 -5.97
N THR A 118 8.30 -5.94 -6.75
CA THR A 118 8.58 -6.86 -7.86
C THR A 118 8.02 -6.27 -9.14
N ALA A 119 8.87 -6.13 -10.15
CA ALA A 119 8.55 -5.55 -11.44
C ALA A 119 8.60 -6.59 -12.55
N ASP A 120 7.57 -6.63 -13.40
CA ASP A 120 7.52 -7.41 -14.63
C ASP A 120 7.35 -6.47 -15.83
N LEU A 121 8.28 -6.53 -16.78
CA LEU A 121 8.16 -5.79 -18.05
C LEU A 121 7.37 -6.63 -19.05
N ILE A 122 6.14 -6.21 -19.35
CA ILE A 122 5.18 -6.95 -20.16
C ILE A 122 5.20 -6.47 -21.62
N ASN A 123 5.23 -7.39 -22.58
CA ASN A 123 5.07 -7.05 -23.98
C ASN A 123 3.67 -6.48 -24.24
N LYS A 124 3.60 -5.20 -24.65
CA LYS A 124 2.31 -4.52 -24.87
C LYS A 124 1.50 -5.15 -26.00
N ALA A 125 2.13 -5.84 -26.94
CA ALA A 125 1.45 -6.40 -28.10
C ALA A 125 0.52 -7.57 -27.75
N ASP A 126 0.88 -8.38 -26.76
CA ASP A 126 0.08 -9.52 -26.30
C ASP A 126 -0.46 -9.39 -24.88
N GLY A 127 0.04 -8.41 -24.12
CA GLY A 127 -0.38 -8.11 -22.76
C GLY A 127 -0.02 -9.18 -21.71
N LYS A 128 0.91 -10.09 -22.01
CA LYS A 128 1.21 -11.22 -21.10
C LYS A 128 2.65 -11.75 -21.15
N THR A 129 3.37 -11.60 -22.26
CA THR A 129 4.76 -12.07 -22.33
C THR A 129 5.64 -11.21 -21.44
N VAL A 130 6.27 -11.82 -20.42
CA VAL A 130 7.26 -11.18 -19.57
C VAL A 130 8.58 -11.08 -20.31
N LEU A 131 9.03 -9.86 -20.59
CA LEU A 131 10.27 -9.55 -21.30
C LEU A 131 11.48 -9.40 -20.39
N GLY A 132 11.24 -9.09 -19.12
CA GLY A 132 12.26 -8.93 -18.09
C GLY A 132 11.63 -8.73 -16.74
N THR A 133 12.42 -8.92 -15.69
CA THR A 133 11.98 -8.77 -14.29
C THR A 133 12.99 -7.96 -13.49
N GLY A 134 12.53 -7.38 -12.41
CA GLY A 134 13.34 -6.69 -11.41
C GLY A 134 12.73 -6.82 -10.04
N ASN A 135 13.52 -6.57 -9.00
CA ASN A 135 13.01 -6.47 -7.64
C ASN A 135 13.83 -5.49 -6.80
N LYS A 136 13.21 -4.97 -5.74
CA LYS A 136 13.83 -4.07 -4.78
C LYS A 136 13.22 -4.28 -3.39
N THR A 137 14.03 -4.66 -2.44
CA THR A 137 13.63 -4.68 -1.02
C THR A 137 14.10 -3.39 -0.35
N PHE A 138 13.23 -2.77 0.46
CA PHE A 138 13.50 -1.50 1.13
C PHE A 138 12.74 -1.38 2.45
N ILE A 139 13.13 -0.40 3.26
CA ILE A 139 12.49 -0.05 4.53
C ILE A 139 12.17 1.45 4.46
N PRO A 140 10.90 1.85 4.33
CA PRO A 140 10.54 3.26 4.28
C PRO A 140 10.80 3.94 5.62
N SER A 141 11.39 5.13 5.60
CA SER A 141 11.56 5.98 6.78
C SER A 141 10.37 6.91 7.04
N ALA A 142 9.46 7.02 6.07
CA ALA A 142 8.24 7.80 6.12
C ALA A 142 7.12 7.08 5.36
N PRO A 143 5.84 7.40 5.64
CA PRO A 143 4.71 6.75 4.96
C PRO A 143 4.69 6.93 3.45
N ASN A 144 5.28 8.01 2.95
CA ASN A 144 5.30 8.37 1.53
C ASN A 144 6.74 8.54 1.06
N GLY A 145 7.02 8.09 -0.15
CA GLY A 145 8.35 8.19 -0.76
C GLY A 145 8.41 7.56 -2.14
N SER A 146 9.62 7.26 -2.62
CA SER A 146 9.82 6.59 -3.89
C SER A 146 11.06 5.70 -3.87
N GLU A 147 11.03 4.63 -4.68
CA GLU A 147 12.13 3.70 -4.90
C GLU A 147 12.27 3.39 -6.39
N ASP A 148 13.50 3.18 -6.84
CA ASP A 148 13.77 2.76 -8.22
C ASP A 148 13.93 1.23 -8.29
N VAL A 149 13.18 0.60 -9.19
CA VAL A 149 13.33 -0.81 -9.54
C VAL A 149 14.01 -0.92 -10.89
N THR A 150 15.10 -1.66 -10.98
CA THR A 150 15.80 -1.91 -12.24
C THR A 150 15.30 -3.23 -12.84
N ILE A 151 14.68 -3.15 -14.01
CA ILE A 151 14.20 -4.29 -14.79
C ILE A 151 15.19 -4.57 -15.91
N VAL A 152 15.74 -5.77 -15.98
CA VAL A 152 16.65 -6.17 -17.08
C VAL A 152 15.88 -6.99 -18.09
N VAL A 153 15.85 -6.53 -19.34
CA VAL A 153 15.24 -7.27 -20.44
C VAL A 153 16.09 -8.50 -20.75
N SER A 154 15.52 -9.67 -20.65
CA SER A 154 16.20 -10.96 -20.83
C SER A 154 15.48 -11.93 -21.76
N ASN A 155 14.23 -11.63 -22.12
CA ASN A 155 13.35 -12.50 -22.88
C ASN A 155 12.68 -11.78 -24.06
N ALA A 156 13.38 -10.81 -24.67
CA ALA A 156 12.91 -10.23 -25.92
C ALA A 156 13.08 -11.22 -27.09
N PRO A 157 12.06 -11.39 -27.97
CA PRO A 157 12.12 -12.34 -29.06
C PRO A 157 13.22 -11.99 -30.03
N GLU A 158 13.99 -13.00 -30.48
CA GLU A 158 15.07 -12.83 -31.45
C GLU A 158 14.50 -12.51 -32.83
N GLY A 159 15.09 -11.53 -33.50
CA GLY A 159 14.72 -11.14 -34.87
C GLY A 159 13.39 -10.35 -34.96
N GLU A 160 12.67 -10.17 -33.87
CA GLU A 160 11.46 -9.37 -33.81
C GLU A 160 11.70 -8.07 -33.01
N THR A 161 10.89 -7.08 -33.30
CA THR A 161 10.93 -5.80 -32.54
C THR A 161 9.81 -5.72 -31.56
N VAL A 162 10.16 -5.57 -30.31
CA VAL A 162 9.23 -5.16 -29.29
C VAL A 162 9.00 -3.66 -29.42
N THR A 163 7.85 -3.24 -29.92
CA THR A 163 7.52 -1.83 -30.18
C THR A 163 7.22 -1.06 -28.90
N ALA A 164 6.65 -1.72 -27.90
CA ALA A 164 6.35 -1.14 -26.59
C ALA A 164 6.26 -2.24 -25.53
N ALA A 165 6.69 -1.92 -24.34
CA ALA A 165 6.55 -2.74 -23.15
C ALA A 165 6.06 -1.89 -21.97
N VAL A 166 5.33 -2.51 -21.05
CA VAL A 166 4.73 -1.85 -19.88
C VAL A 166 5.26 -2.52 -18.61
N ALA A 167 5.74 -1.73 -17.66
CA ALA A 167 6.13 -2.24 -16.36
C ALA A 167 4.88 -2.49 -15.49
N PHE A 168 4.79 -3.65 -14.88
CA PHE A 168 3.78 -4.02 -13.89
C PHE A 168 4.47 -4.20 -12.55
N GLU A 169 3.94 -3.55 -11.52
CA GLU A 169 4.52 -3.56 -10.19
C GLU A 169 3.60 -4.22 -9.18
N THR A 170 4.21 -5.01 -8.28
CA THR A 170 3.56 -5.55 -7.09
C THR A 170 4.40 -5.20 -5.87
N LEU A 171 3.78 -4.64 -4.86
CA LEU A 171 4.38 -4.34 -3.56
C LEU A 171 3.90 -5.37 -2.54
N THR A 172 4.82 -6.02 -1.87
CA THR A 172 4.55 -7.03 -0.83
C THR A 172 5.29 -6.72 0.46
N SER A 173 4.88 -7.35 1.56
CA SER A 173 5.58 -7.33 2.83
C SER A 173 5.52 -8.68 3.53
N THR A 174 6.64 -9.09 4.16
CA THR A 174 6.68 -10.25 5.05
C THR A 174 6.28 -9.92 6.48
N GLN A 175 6.07 -8.64 6.82
CA GLN A 175 5.90 -8.17 8.19
C GLN A 175 4.51 -7.61 8.49
N VAL A 176 3.89 -6.94 7.53
CA VAL A 176 2.60 -6.29 7.71
C VAL A 176 1.61 -6.68 6.63
N ASP A 177 0.32 -6.55 6.94
CA ASP A 177 -0.76 -6.64 5.97
C ASP A 177 -1.00 -5.30 5.24
N ARG A 178 -1.99 -5.26 4.37
CA ARG A 178 -2.38 -4.06 3.61
C ARG A 178 -2.80 -2.89 4.51
N ALA A 179 -3.36 -3.15 5.68
CA ALA A 179 -3.76 -2.12 6.63
C ALA A 179 -2.58 -1.57 7.46
N GLY A 180 -1.37 -2.12 7.27
CA GLY A 180 -0.17 -1.77 8.02
C GLY A 180 -0.03 -2.48 9.35
N LYS A 181 -0.93 -3.44 9.64
CA LYS A 181 -0.89 -4.21 10.88
C LYS A 181 0.08 -5.37 10.79
N ASP A 182 0.71 -5.71 11.91
CA ASP A 182 1.63 -6.83 12.00
C ASP A 182 0.94 -8.13 11.54
N ASN A 183 1.45 -8.69 10.49
CA ASN A 183 1.02 -9.95 9.90
C ASN A 183 2.23 -10.67 9.30
N PRO A 184 3.14 -11.18 10.16
CA PRO A 184 4.37 -11.79 9.69
C PRO A 184 4.08 -13.02 8.84
N LYS A 185 4.67 -13.02 7.65
CA LYS A 185 4.72 -14.17 6.74
C LYS A 185 6.13 -14.78 6.78
N GLY A 186 6.23 -16.01 6.31
CA GLY A 186 7.49 -16.71 6.40
C GLY A 186 7.66 -17.30 7.80
N GLY A 187 7.04 -18.43 8.01
CA GLY A 187 7.45 -19.34 9.07
C GLY A 187 8.87 -19.84 8.82
N ASP A 188 9.34 -20.72 9.68
CA ASP A 188 10.70 -21.28 9.62
C ASP A 188 10.99 -22.13 8.35
N THR A 189 10.06 -22.20 7.38
CA THR A 189 10.25 -22.93 6.12
C THR A 189 9.98 -22.05 4.90
N PRO A 190 10.83 -22.14 3.85
CA PRO A 190 10.67 -21.37 2.61
C PRO A 190 9.33 -21.62 1.89
N GLU A 191 8.68 -22.75 2.15
CA GLU A 191 7.43 -23.15 1.48
C GLU A 191 6.18 -22.43 2.01
N THR A 192 6.29 -21.73 3.13
CA THR A 192 5.19 -20.97 3.75
C THR A 192 5.30 -19.46 3.62
N SER A 193 6.24 -18.98 2.79
CA SER A 193 6.57 -17.57 2.65
C SER A 193 5.75 -16.87 1.55
N ASP A 194 4.45 -17.01 1.54
CA ASP A 194 3.62 -16.11 0.73
C ASP A 194 3.62 -14.74 1.41
N ASP A 195 4.24 -13.75 0.78
CA ASP A 195 4.24 -12.37 1.25
C ASP A 195 2.80 -11.82 1.26
N ASN A 196 2.52 -10.90 2.19
CA ASN A 196 1.29 -10.13 2.13
C ASN A 196 1.34 -9.17 0.94
N GLU A 197 0.35 -9.22 0.04
CA GLU A 197 0.19 -8.22 -1.01
C GLU A 197 -0.30 -6.91 -0.39
N ILE A 198 0.41 -5.83 -0.64
CA ILE A 198 0.14 -4.50 -0.10
C ILE A 198 -0.54 -3.61 -1.13
N ALA A 199 0.02 -3.53 -2.33
CA ALA A 199 -0.53 -2.76 -3.45
C ALA A 199 0.03 -3.30 -4.77
N ASP A 200 -0.65 -2.99 -5.87
CA ASP A 200 -0.15 -3.27 -7.21
C ASP A 200 -0.46 -2.11 -8.18
N HIS A 201 0.26 -2.08 -9.30
CA HIS A 201 -0.03 -1.22 -10.44
C HIS A 201 0.21 -2.01 -11.72
N LYS A 202 -0.87 -2.48 -12.35
CA LYS A 202 -0.86 -3.42 -13.50
C LYS A 202 -1.80 -2.98 -14.62
N ASP A 203 -1.72 -1.70 -15.03
CA ASP A 203 -2.50 -1.21 -16.19
C ASP A 203 -1.69 -1.26 -17.47
N ILE A 204 -2.03 -2.18 -18.39
CA ILE A 204 -1.40 -2.33 -19.69
C ILE A 204 -1.51 -1.07 -20.57
N ASN A 205 -2.44 -0.16 -20.27
CA ASN A 205 -2.67 1.07 -21.01
C ASN A 205 -1.99 2.29 -20.40
N ASP A 206 -1.37 2.12 -19.23
CA ASP A 206 -0.66 3.22 -18.59
C ASP A 206 0.50 3.70 -19.46
N LYS A 207 0.53 5.00 -19.73
CA LYS A 207 1.53 5.65 -20.58
C LYS A 207 2.83 5.93 -19.84
N ASP A 208 2.72 6.19 -18.54
CA ASP A 208 3.86 6.50 -17.69
C ASP A 208 4.67 5.24 -17.38
N GLN A 209 4.01 4.07 -17.39
CA GLN A 209 4.66 2.75 -17.31
C GLN A 209 5.15 2.19 -18.65
N THR A 210 4.90 2.87 -19.77
CA THR A 210 5.18 2.35 -21.10
C THR A 210 6.50 2.86 -21.67
N VAL A 211 7.48 1.98 -21.86
CA VAL A 211 8.66 2.24 -22.69
C VAL A 211 8.41 1.83 -24.13
N ARG A 212 8.93 2.59 -25.10
CA ARG A 212 8.67 2.41 -26.53
C ARG A 212 9.97 2.34 -27.33
N SER A 213 9.96 1.50 -28.37
CA SER A 213 11.04 1.43 -29.38
C SER A 213 10.59 2.17 -30.65
N PRO A 214 10.83 3.49 -30.77
CA PRO A 214 10.36 4.27 -31.91
C PRO A 214 11.11 3.83 -33.18
N ARG A 215 10.40 3.81 -34.33
CA ARG A 215 10.98 3.45 -35.65
C ARG A 215 10.56 4.42 -36.72
N ILE A 216 11.47 4.67 -37.63
CA ILE A 216 11.20 5.38 -38.89
C ILE A 216 11.48 4.42 -40.02
N ALA A 217 10.55 4.28 -40.94
CA ALA A 217 10.74 3.60 -42.22
C ALA A 217 10.57 4.61 -43.36
N THR A 218 11.49 4.60 -44.31
CA THR A 218 11.42 5.44 -45.51
C THR A 218 11.42 4.59 -46.75
N ASN A 219 10.67 5.00 -47.78
CA ASN A 219 10.66 4.40 -49.07
C ASN A 219 11.02 5.47 -50.09
N ALA A 220 12.06 5.22 -50.89
CA ALA A 220 12.48 6.11 -51.99
C ALA A 220 12.18 5.45 -53.31
N ASN A 221 11.44 6.12 -54.21
CA ASN A 221 11.18 5.72 -55.55
C ASN A 221 11.81 6.70 -56.53
N PHE A 222 12.31 6.18 -57.66
CA PHE A 222 12.69 7.05 -58.77
C PHE A 222 11.44 7.68 -59.38
N ALA A 223 11.52 8.96 -59.68
CA ALA A 223 10.50 9.69 -60.46
C ALA A 223 10.70 9.48 -61.96
#